data_3ce86c7433ba804249a5859cede30fec
#
_entry.id   3ce86c7433ba804249a5859cede30fec
#
_cell.length_a   1.000
_cell.length_b   1.000
_cell.length_c   1.000
_cell.angle_alpha   90.00
_cell.angle_beta   90.00
_cell.angle_gamma   90.00
#
_symmetry.space_group_name_H-M   'P 1'
#
loop_
_entity.id
_entity.type
_entity.pdbx_description
1 polymer ?
#
loop_
_entity_poly.entity_id
_entity_poly.type
_entity_poly.pdbx_seq_one_letter_code
_entity_poly.pdbx_strand_id
1 'polypeptide(L)' 'MKIDTDNLISVQNYAHQQRVSVTSVYRWIKDNVVKAVEIDGVKFIITKSPKIN' A
#
# COMPACT_ATOMS: atom_id res chain seq x y z
N MET A 1 -20.63 -0.42 -7.77
CA MET A 1 -19.40 -1.15 -7.66
C MET A 1 -18.77 -1.01 -6.29
N LYS A 2 -18.36 -2.10 -5.79
CA LYS A 2 -17.84 -2.14 -4.49
C LYS A 2 -16.33 -1.97 -4.47
N ILE A 3 -15.84 -1.25 -3.52
CA ILE A 3 -14.42 -1.10 -3.38
C ILE A 3 -13.91 -2.25 -2.55
N ASP A 4 -12.91 -2.92 -3.08
CA ASP A 4 -12.36 -4.06 -2.41
C ASP A 4 -11.25 -3.60 -1.48
N THR A 5 -11.58 -3.42 -0.23
CA THR A 5 -10.61 -2.93 0.73
C THR A 5 -9.62 -4.00 1.16
N ASP A 6 -9.86 -5.25 0.77
CA ASP A 6 -8.92 -6.30 1.09
C ASP A 6 -7.59 -6.11 0.37
N ASN A 7 -7.60 -5.31 -0.67
CA ASN A 7 -6.38 -5.08 -1.43
C ASN A 7 -5.64 -3.84 -0.98
N LEU A 8 -6.15 -3.18 0.04
CA LEU A 8 -5.52 -1.97 0.53
C LEU A 8 -5.08 -2.17 1.96
N ILE A 9 -3.93 -1.66 2.27
CA ILE A 9 -3.40 -1.75 3.61
C ILE A 9 -2.76 -0.41 3.92
N SER A 10 -2.93 0.07 5.13
CA SER A 10 -2.34 1.35 5.49
C SER A 10 -0.83 1.24 5.46
N VAL A 11 -0.17 2.38 5.29
CA VAL A 11 1.28 2.40 5.23
C VAL A 11 1.87 1.83 6.50
N GLN A 12 1.29 2.18 7.65
CA GLN A 12 1.80 1.68 8.91
C GLN A 12 1.71 0.17 9.00
N ASN A 13 0.56 -0.37 8.62
CA ASN A 13 0.39 -1.81 8.68
C ASN A 13 1.30 -2.53 7.69
N TYR A 14 1.48 -1.93 6.54
CA TYR A 14 2.36 -2.53 5.55
C TYR A 14 3.79 -2.58 6.08
N ALA A 15 4.23 -1.47 6.70
CA ALA A 15 5.57 -1.45 7.28
C ALA A 15 5.73 -2.53 8.34
N HIS A 16 4.70 -2.71 9.14
CA HIS A 16 4.71 -3.75 10.15
C HIS A 16 4.85 -5.13 9.54
N GLN A 17 4.09 -5.38 8.49
CA GLN A 17 4.14 -6.68 7.83
C GLN A 17 5.51 -6.96 7.24
N GLN A 18 6.12 -5.93 6.67
CA GLN A 18 7.42 -6.09 6.05
C GLN A 18 8.55 -5.96 7.03
N ARG A 19 8.23 -5.62 8.28
CA ARG A 19 9.24 -5.43 9.33
C ARG A 19 10.23 -4.35 8.96
N VAL A 20 9.72 -3.28 8.42
CA VAL A 20 10.53 -2.12 8.07
C VAL A 20 9.88 -0.89 8.65
N SER A 21 10.58 0.22 8.63
CA SER A 21 10.01 1.45 9.14
C SER A 21 9.09 2.05 8.09
N VAL A 22 8.21 2.94 8.56
CA VAL A 22 7.31 3.63 7.66
C VAL A 22 8.11 4.45 6.66
N THR A 23 9.24 4.99 7.08
CA THR A 23 10.10 5.75 6.20
C THR A 23 10.52 4.92 5.00
N SER A 24 10.87 3.67 5.23
CA SER A 24 11.25 2.79 4.13
C SER A 24 10.10 2.60 3.16
N VAL A 25 8.89 2.46 3.68
CA VAL A 25 7.74 2.28 2.82
C VAL A 25 7.52 3.52 1.95
N TYR A 26 7.65 4.70 2.53
CA TYR A 26 7.50 5.92 1.75
C TYR A 26 8.55 6.01 0.66
N ARG A 27 9.74 5.56 0.95
CA ARG A 27 10.79 5.54 -0.04
C ARG A 27 10.43 4.61 -1.20
N TRP A 28 9.88 3.46 -0.87
CA TRP A 28 9.45 2.52 -1.89
C TRP A 28 8.37 3.12 -2.77
N ILE A 29 7.46 3.89 -2.15
CA ILE A 29 6.42 4.55 -2.91
C ILE A 29 7.04 5.57 -3.87
N LYS A 30 8.01 6.32 -3.38
CA LYS A 30 8.66 7.32 -4.19
C LYS A 30 9.41 6.69 -5.36
N ASP A 31 9.98 5.52 -5.13
CA ASP A 31 10.74 4.84 -6.16
C ASP A 31 9.87 3.96 -7.04
N ASN A 32 8.56 3.99 -6.81
CA ASN A 32 7.63 3.18 -7.57
C ASN A 32 7.84 1.68 -7.39
N VAL A 33 8.43 1.30 -6.27
CA VAL A 33 8.57 -0.10 -5.95
C VAL A 33 7.22 -0.66 -5.55
N VAL A 34 6.43 0.14 -4.85
CA VAL A 34 5.07 -0.25 -4.47
C VAL A 34 4.12 0.84 -4.93
N LYS A 35 2.88 0.48 -5.09
CA LYS A 35 1.87 1.44 -5.49
C LYS A 35 1.05 1.85 -4.29
N ALA A 36 0.68 3.10 -4.26
CA ALA A 36 -0.09 3.63 -3.15
C ALA A 36 -1.20 4.52 -3.69
N VAL A 37 -2.26 4.64 -2.92
CA VAL A 37 -3.34 5.56 -3.22
C VAL A 37 -3.61 6.35 -1.98
N GLU A 38 -4.17 7.53 -2.15
CA GLU A 38 -4.52 8.38 -1.03
C GLU A 38 -6.03 8.53 -1.00
N ILE A 39 -6.63 8.19 0.13
CA ILE A 39 -8.07 8.29 0.31
C ILE A 39 -8.30 9.09 1.58
N ASP A 40 -9.01 10.20 1.44
CA ASP A 40 -9.31 11.07 2.59
C ASP A 40 -8.05 11.49 3.34
N GLY A 41 -6.99 11.75 2.61
CA GLY A 41 -5.76 12.19 3.23
C GLY A 41 -4.95 11.08 3.87
N VAL A 42 -5.38 9.84 3.71
CA VAL A 42 -4.66 8.70 4.27
C VAL A 42 -4.11 7.87 3.12
N LYS A 43 -2.86 7.50 3.23
CA LYS A 43 -2.24 6.70 2.19
C LYS A 43 -2.38 5.23 2.48
N PHE A 44 -2.73 4.50 1.45
CA PHE A 44 -2.84 3.04 1.52
C PHE A 44 -1.96 2.43 0.45
N ILE A 45 -1.46 1.25 0.76
CA ILE A 45 -0.63 0.51 -0.18
C ILE A 45 -1.53 -0.50 -0.89
N ILE A 46 -1.38 -0.59 -2.18
CA ILE A 46 -2.13 -1.57 -2.95
C ILE A 46 -1.33 -2.86 -2.93
N THR A 47 -1.85 -3.84 -2.21
CA THR A 47 -1.12 -5.09 -2.04
C THR A 47 -1.52 -6.14 -3.07
N LYS A 48 -2.67 -5.98 -3.68
CA LYS A 48 -3.12 -6.98 -4.60
C LYS A 48 -2.43 -6.87 -5.92
N SER A 49 -1.88 -7.94 -6.38
CA SER A 49 -1.35 -7.92 -7.71
C SER A 49 -2.46 -8.14 -8.68
N PRO A 50 -2.36 -7.58 -9.84
CA PRO A 50 -3.36 -7.74 -10.85
C PRO A 50 -3.42 -9.19 -11.23
N LYS A 51 -4.51 -9.78 -10.83
CA LYS A 51 -4.64 -11.15 -11.08
C LYS A 51 -5.24 -11.38 -12.38
N ILE A 52 -4.57 -12.06 -13.18
CA ILE A 52 -5.08 -12.31 -14.46
C ILE A 52 -5.50 -13.70 -14.55
N ASN A 53 -6.66 -13.93 -14.91
CA ASN A 53 -7.07 -15.31 -15.01
C ASN A 53 -7.53 -15.67 -16.34
#